data_252a4f0e28813585c53466abdc99ff51
#
_entry.id   252a4f0e28813585c53466abdc99ff51
#
_cell.length_a   1.000
_cell.length_b   1.000
_cell.length_c   1.000
_cell.angle_alpha   90.00
_cell.angle_beta   90.00
_cell.angle_gamma   90.00
#
_symmetry.space_group_name_H-M   'P 1'
#
loop_
_entity.id
_entity.type
_entity.pdbx_description
1 polymer ?
#
loop_
_entity_poly.entity_id
_entity_poly.type
_entity_poly.pdbx_seq_one_letter_code
_entity_poly.pdbx_strand_id
1 'polypeptide(L)' 'MLFVVVVVFVVVVFMLLCVVVCVC' A
#
# COMPACT_ATOMS: atom_id res chain seq x y z
N MET A 1 11.34 -4.01 14.02
CA MET A 1 10.48 -2.84 13.88
C MET A 1 10.52 -2.24 12.48
N LEU A 2 11.70 -2.17 11.89
CA LEU A 2 11.86 -1.69 10.52
C LEU A 2 11.09 -2.57 9.53
N PHE A 3 11.11 -3.85 9.76
CA PHE A 3 10.41 -4.81 8.92
C PHE A 3 8.91 -4.55 8.89
N VAL A 4 8.34 -4.27 10.06
CA VAL A 4 6.89 -3.99 10.19
C VAL A 4 6.54 -2.70 9.45
N VAL A 5 7.37 -1.68 9.58
CA VAL A 5 7.16 -0.40 8.89
C VAL A 5 7.16 -0.57 7.38
N VAL A 6 8.11 -1.36 6.87
CA VAL A 6 8.21 -1.64 5.43
C VAL A 6 6.96 -2.38 4.94
N VAL A 7 6.50 -3.39 5.68
CA VAL A 7 5.32 -4.18 5.32
C VAL A 7 4.08 -3.29 5.29
N VAL A 8 3.90 -2.46 6.30
CA VAL A 8 2.76 -1.53 6.39
C VAL A 8 2.80 -0.56 5.22
N PHE A 9 3.97 -0.03 4.90
CA PHE A 9 4.14 0.91 3.79
C PHE A 9 3.76 0.27 2.45
N VAL A 10 4.22 -0.95 2.22
CA VAL A 10 3.92 -1.70 0.99
C VAL A 10 2.42 -1.97 0.87
N VAL A 11 1.77 -2.36 1.97
CA VAL A 11 0.33 -2.63 1.98
C VAL A 11 -0.47 -1.36 1.67
N VAL A 12 -0.09 -0.23 2.27
CA VAL A 12 -0.77 1.05 2.04
C VAL A 12 -0.63 1.50 0.58
N VAL A 13 0.57 1.40 0.04
CA VAL A 13 0.83 1.75 -1.37
C VAL A 13 0.02 0.84 -2.30
N PHE A 14 -0.04 -0.43 -2.00
CA PHE A 14 -0.81 -1.40 -2.78
C PHE A 14 -2.31 -1.06 -2.76
N MET A 15 -2.82 -0.70 -1.61
CA MET A 15 -4.23 -0.29 -1.47
C MET A 15 -4.53 0.97 -2.27
N LEU A 16 -3.64 1.95 -2.21
CA LEU A 16 -3.80 3.21 -2.96
C LEU A 16 -3.80 2.95 -4.47
N LEU A 17 -2.90 2.11 -4.94
CA LEU A 17 -2.85 1.73 -6.35
C LEU A 17 -4.13 1.03 -6.77
N CYS A 18 -4.65 0.16 -5.92
CA CYS A 18 -5.89 -0.58 -6.19
C CYS A 18 -7.07 0.39 -6.32
N VAL A 19 -7.14 1.37 -5.42
CA VAL A 19 -8.22 2.37 -5.44
C VAL A 19 -8.12 3.23 -6.69
N VAL A 20 -6.92 3.66 -7.05
CA VAL A 20 -6.69 4.48 -8.25
C VAL A 20 -7.10 3.72 -9.52
N VAL A 21 -6.72 2.46 -9.62
CA VAL A 21 -7.09 1.61 -10.75
C VAL A 21 -8.59 1.38 -10.79
N CYS A 22 -9.21 1.21 -9.63
CA CYS A 22 -10.66 0.98 -9.53
C CYS A 22 -11.44 2.23 -9.95
N VAL A 23 -10.94 3.40 -9.59
CA VAL A 23 -11.56 4.69 -9.95
C VAL A 23 -11.32 5.02 -11.41
N CYS A 24 -10.12 4.68 -11.88
CA CYS A 24 -9.76 4.89 -13.27
C CYS A 24 -10.32 3.77 -14.12
#